data_2f8437f9752b7bd084b16641eedb6d2b
#
_entry.id   2f8437f9752b7bd084b16641eedb6d2b
#
_cell.length_a   1.000
_cell.length_b   1.000
_cell.length_c   1.000
_cell.angle_alpha   90.00
_cell.angle_beta   90.00
_cell.angle_gamma   90.00
#
_symmetry.space_group_name_H-M   'P 1'
#
loop_
_entity.id
_entity.type
_entity.pdbx_description
1 polymer ?
#
loop_
_entity_poly.entity_id
_entity_poly.type
_entity_poly.pdbx_seq_one_letter_code
_entity_poly.pdbx_strand_id
1 'polypeptide(L)'
;MTTSHPVLGPEGPIRPTAASPDPAPIRAVLFDFSGTLLQIRSYAERIHAVLGEQTADAEVDRLLVGLEAGLADPEVIRAQQGRDVSARAHRHAFTTWYASVPALAPHADALYDQLRTPHHWMPYADTEETLGRLAHEGVAIGVVSDIGWQLPPTFAHHGLDRHVSAWVHSYEHGTEKPDPLLFDLACGKLCAAPQETLMVGDNPYKDGGAAGAGLRSYVLPAGATPGCRRGLDAVLSLVRDSRRESRPSR
;
A
#
# COMPACT_ATOMS: atom_id res chain seq x y z
N MET A 1 13.85 -14.89 -34.90
CA MET A 1 14.62 -15.74 -34.00
C MET A 1 15.16 -14.85 -32.89
N THR A 2 14.49 -14.78 -31.77
CA THR A 2 14.93 -14.04 -30.58
C THR A 2 15.96 -14.89 -29.86
N THR A 3 17.23 -14.46 -29.92
CA THR A 3 18.30 -15.06 -29.12
C THR A 3 18.06 -14.73 -27.65
N SER A 4 17.49 -15.68 -26.89
CA SER A 4 17.45 -15.55 -25.45
C SER A 4 18.88 -15.69 -24.90
N HIS A 5 19.39 -14.63 -24.31
CA HIS A 5 20.65 -14.71 -23.59
C HIS A 5 20.46 -15.52 -22.29
N PRO A 6 21.39 -16.43 -21.93
CA PRO A 6 21.28 -17.18 -20.69
C PRO A 6 21.42 -16.24 -19.49
N VAL A 7 20.46 -16.34 -18.56
CA VAL A 7 20.56 -15.67 -17.27
C VAL A 7 21.59 -16.43 -16.43
N LEU A 8 22.61 -15.73 -15.94
CA LEU A 8 23.63 -16.31 -15.04
C LEU A 8 23.11 -16.27 -13.61
N GLY A 9 22.87 -17.44 -13.01
CA GLY A 9 22.66 -17.59 -11.58
C GLY A 9 23.98 -17.84 -10.82
N PRO A 10 23.95 -17.88 -9.48
CA PRO A 10 25.16 -18.10 -8.66
C PRO A 10 25.85 -19.44 -8.93
N GLU A 11 25.19 -20.41 -9.56
CA GLU A 11 25.73 -21.73 -9.90
C GLU A 11 25.98 -21.93 -11.41
N GLY A 12 25.92 -20.85 -12.22
CA GLY A 12 26.10 -20.89 -13.67
C GLY A 12 24.83 -20.60 -14.48
N PRO A 13 24.81 -20.87 -15.80
CA PRO A 13 23.67 -20.51 -16.64
C PRO A 13 22.43 -21.33 -16.29
N ILE A 14 21.36 -20.63 -15.88
CA ILE A 14 20.04 -21.21 -15.65
C ILE A 14 19.41 -21.46 -17.02
N ARG A 15 19.19 -22.72 -17.37
CA ARG A 15 18.38 -23.08 -18.54
C ARG A 15 16.90 -22.97 -18.18
N PRO A 16 16.08 -22.27 -18.98
CA PRO A 16 14.63 -22.31 -18.79
C PRO A 16 14.16 -23.78 -18.92
N THR A 17 13.60 -24.31 -17.88
CA THR A 17 13.17 -25.72 -17.79
C THR A 17 11.81 -26.00 -18.38
N ALA A 18 11.24 -25.23 -19.15
CA ALA A 18 10.10 -25.38 -20.07
C ALA A 18 9.66 -23.98 -20.51
N ALA A 19 9.00 -23.83 -21.63
CA ALA A 19 8.25 -22.64 -21.94
C ALA A 19 7.21 -22.47 -20.81
N SER A 20 7.36 -21.40 -19.99
CA SER A 20 6.28 -21.03 -19.08
C SER A 20 5.02 -20.85 -19.92
N PRO A 21 3.87 -21.39 -19.51
CA PRO A 21 2.62 -21.12 -20.22
C PRO A 21 2.46 -19.59 -20.38
N ASP A 22 1.87 -19.17 -21.48
CA ASP A 22 1.61 -17.76 -21.71
C ASP A 22 0.94 -17.16 -20.46
N PRO A 23 1.42 -16.02 -19.96
CA PRO A 23 0.90 -15.46 -18.72
C PRO A 23 -0.59 -15.15 -18.87
N ALA A 24 -1.39 -15.60 -17.91
CA ALA A 24 -2.83 -15.34 -17.89
C ALA A 24 -3.11 -13.82 -17.98
N PRO A 25 -4.19 -13.38 -18.64
CA PRO A 25 -4.54 -11.96 -18.71
C PRO A 25 -4.85 -11.41 -17.31
N ILE A 26 -4.42 -10.20 -17.00
CA ILE A 26 -4.77 -9.54 -15.74
C ILE A 26 -6.25 -9.14 -15.79
N ARG A 27 -7.03 -9.67 -14.85
CA ARG A 27 -8.46 -9.42 -14.67
C ARG A 27 -8.78 -8.64 -13.41
N ALA A 28 -7.88 -8.70 -12.42
CA ALA A 28 -8.01 -7.99 -11.17
C ALA A 28 -6.70 -7.28 -10.79
N VAL A 29 -6.84 -6.14 -10.12
CA VAL A 29 -5.72 -5.41 -9.53
C VAL A 29 -6.02 -5.15 -8.07
N LEU A 30 -5.11 -5.57 -7.20
CA LEU A 30 -5.09 -5.25 -5.79
C LEU A 30 -4.12 -4.09 -5.57
N PHE A 31 -4.55 -3.09 -4.85
CA PHE A 31 -3.70 -1.97 -4.47
C PHE A 31 -3.45 -1.96 -2.97
N ASP A 32 -2.24 -1.63 -2.57
CA ASP A 32 -2.00 -1.08 -1.25
C ASP A 32 -2.58 0.33 -1.14
N PHE A 33 -2.71 0.83 0.09
CA PHE A 33 -3.33 2.12 0.38
C PHE A 33 -2.28 3.23 0.51
N SER A 34 -1.52 3.20 1.61
CA SER A 34 -0.61 4.28 1.99
C SER A 34 0.66 4.25 1.16
N GLY A 35 1.03 5.37 0.55
CA GLY A 35 2.20 5.41 -0.34
C GLY A 35 1.94 4.83 -1.73
N THR A 36 0.76 4.27 -2.00
CA THR A 36 0.35 3.67 -3.27
C THR A 36 -0.77 4.44 -3.94
N LEU A 37 -1.94 4.52 -3.32
CA LEU A 37 -3.09 5.28 -3.84
C LEU A 37 -3.25 6.64 -3.17
N LEU A 38 -3.02 6.70 -1.87
CA LEU A 38 -3.12 7.92 -1.08
C LEU A 38 -1.87 8.09 -0.20
N GLN A 39 -1.61 9.33 0.17
CA GLN A 39 -0.56 9.70 1.10
C GLN A 39 -1.14 10.58 2.20
N ILE A 40 -0.72 10.32 3.44
CA ILE A 40 -1.10 11.17 4.55
C ILE A 40 -0.36 12.52 4.47
N ARG A 41 -1.00 13.58 4.95
CA ARG A 41 -0.35 14.89 5.14
C ARG A 41 0.89 14.76 6.01
N SER A 42 1.82 15.69 5.80
CA SER A 42 3.10 15.68 6.53
C SER A 42 2.90 15.68 8.05
N TYR A 43 3.84 15.10 8.76
CA TYR A 43 3.82 15.16 10.24
C TYR A 43 3.85 16.59 10.76
N ALA A 44 4.54 17.51 10.05
CA ALA A 44 4.56 18.94 10.42
C ALA A 44 3.14 19.53 10.42
N GLU A 45 2.38 19.37 9.32
CA GLU A 45 1.00 19.85 9.23
C GLU A 45 0.11 19.26 10.32
N ARG A 46 0.30 17.97 10.62
CA ARG A 46 -0.47 17.26 11.63
C ARG A 46 -0.15 17.72 13.06
N ILE A 47 1.12 17.99 13.35
CA ILE A 47 1.57 18.56 14.63
C ILE A 47 1.01 19.99 14.81
N HIS A 48 1.09 20.84 13.78
CA HIS A 48 0.46 22.16 13.79
C HIS A 48 -1.05 22.09 14.07
N ALA A 49 -1.74 21.16 13.43
CA ALA A 49 -3.18 20.98 13.63
C ALA A 49 -3.55 20.57 15.07
N VAL A 50 -2.66 19.92 15.81
CA VAL A 50 -2.89 19.49 17.19
C VAL A 50 -2.40 20.52 18.23
N LEU A 51 -1.23 21.12 17.99
CA LEU A 51 -0.65 22.08 18.92
C LEU A 51 -1.14 23.52 18.69
N GLY A 52 -1.70 23.80 17.50
CA GLY A 52 -2.15 25.11 17.06
C GLY A 52 -1.20 25.71 16.01
N GLU A 53 -1.78 26.43 15.06
CA GLU A 53 -1.04 27.05 13.93
C GLU A 53 -0.01 28.10 14.36
N GLN A 54 -0.12 28.63 15.60
CA GLN A 54 0.83 29.57 16.19
C GLN A 54 2.12 28.91 16.69
N THR A 55 2.21 27.55 16.68
CA THR A 55 3.43 26.83 17.06
C THR A 55 4.53 27.20 16.05
N ALA A 56 5.69 27.61 16.53
CA ALA A 56 6.79 28.00 15.66
C ALA A 56 7.34 26.80 14.87
N ASP A 57 7.66 27.00 13.58
CA ASP A 57 8.21 25.95 12.72
C ASP A 57 9.46 25.29 13.34
N ALA A 58 10.34 26.07 13.95
CA ALA A 58 11.51 25.55 14.66
C ALA A 58 11.17 24.63 15.84
N GLU A 59 9.99 24.79 16.45
CA GLU A 59 9.50 23.86 17.49
C GLU A 59 9.01 22.56 16.83
N VAL A 60 8.24 22.67 15.74
CA VAL A 60 7.78 21.50 14.98
C VAL A 60 8.95 20.69 14.45
N ASP A 61 9.99 21.33 13.92
CA ASP A 61 11.21 20.65 13.46
C ASP A 61 11.89 19.86 14.59
N ARG A 62 11.97 20.43 15.80
CA ARG A 62 12.51 19.73 16.96
C ARG A 62 11.66 18.52 17.35
N LEU A 63 10.33 18.61 17.27
CA LEU A 63 9.43 17.50 17.53
C LEU A 63 9.56 16.40 16.49
N LEU A 64 9.75 16.75 15.23
CA LEU A 64 10.00 15.78 14.14
C LEU A 64 11.31 15.03 14.35
N VAL A 65 12.38 15.72 14.71
CA VAL A 65 13.67 15.09 15.09
C VAL A 65 13.48 14.16 16.29
N GLY A 66 12.68 14.58 17.28
CA GLY A 66 12.34 13.73 18.44
C GLY A 66 11.58 12.47 18.04
N LEU A 67 10.61 12.57 17.14
CA LEU A 67 9.86 11.41 16.64
C LEU A 67 10.75 10.46 15.84
N GLU A 68 11.67 10.96 15.05
CA GLU A 68 12.65 10.13 14.33
C GLU A 68 13.58 9.39 15.32
N ALA A 69 14.11 10.10 16.29
CA ALA A 69 14.91 9.49 17.35
C ALA A 69 14.12 8.46 18.15
N GLY A 70 12.84 8.69 18.41
CA GLY A 70 11.92 7.77 19.11
C GLY A 70 11.76 6.42 18.42
N LEU A 71 12.02 6.31 17.12
CA LEU A 71 12.00 5.02 16.42
C LEU A 71 13.07 4.04 16.90
N ALA A 72 14.11 4.52 17.57
CA ALA A 72 15.15 3.70 18.20
C ALA A 72 14.82 3.30 19.65
N ASP A 73 13.74 3.82 20.24
CA ASP A 73 13.32 3.47 21.59
C ASP A 73 12.88 2.01 21.66
N PRO A 74 13.41 1.19 22.59
CA PRO A 74 13.04 -0.21 22.75
C PRO A 74 11.54 -0.44 23.00
N GLU A 75 10.84 0.48 23.66
CA GLU A 75 9.40 0.39 23.88
C GLU A 75 8.63 0.62 22.57
N VAL A 76 9.02 1.62 21.81
CA VAL A 76 8.46 1.89 20.48
C VAL A 76 8.70 0.71 19.55
N ILE A 77 9.93 0.17 19.49
CA ILE A 77 10.27 -1.00 18.67
C ILE A 77 9.36 -2.19 19.03
N ARG A 78 9.18 -2.48 20.33
CA ARG A 78 8.27 -3.56 20.77
C ARG A 78 6.83 -3.30 20.37
N ALA A 79 6.34 -2.07 20.53
CA ALA A 79 4.98 -1.70 20.19
C ALA A 79 4.70 -1.79 18.67
N GLN A 80 5.72 -1.58 17.83
CA GLN A 80 5.59 -1.70 16.38
C GLN A 80 5.50 -3.14 15.85
N GLN A 81 5.91 -4.13 16.66
CA GLN A 81 5.84 -5.54 16.24
C GLN A 81 4.40 -6.02 16.17
N GLY A 82 3.98 -6.47 14.98
CA GLY A 82 2.61 -6.94 14.76
C GLY A 82 1.54 -5.86 14.98
N ARG A 83 1.89 -4.58 14.80
CA ARG A 83 0.96 -3.46 15.05
C ARG A 83 -0.30 -3.53 14.21
N ASP A 84 -0.20 -4.06 12.99
CA ASP A 84 -1.29 -4.03 12.02
C ASP A 84 -2.23 -5.25 12.14
N VAL A 85 -2.02 -6.15 13.14
CA VAL A 85 -2.86 -7.33 13.36
C VAL A 85 -4.16 -7.04 14.12
N SER A 86 -4.30 -5.86 14.72
CA SER A 86 -5.55 -5.43 15.38
C SER A 86 -5.62 -3.91 15.53
N ALA A 87 -6.84 -3.37 15.57
CA ALA A 87 -7.07 -1.94 15.81
C ALA A 87 -6.43 -1.44 17.13
N ARG A 88 -6.44 -2.30 18.16
CA ARG A 88 -5.81 -1.98 19.46
C ARG A 88 -4.29 -1.93 19.38
N ALA A 89 -3.68 -2.92 18.73
CA ALA A 89 -2.23 -2.96 18.55
C ALA A 89 -1.75 -1.78 17.72
N HIS A 90 -2.48 -1.46 16.65
CA HIS A 90 -2.18 -0.32 15.79
C HIS A 90 -2.23 1.00 16.56
N ARG A 91 -3.31 1.25 17.32
CA ARG A 91 -3.42 2.44 18.16
C ARG A 91 -2.27 2.51 19.18
N HIS A 92 -2.03 1.40 19.90
CA HIS A 92 -0.96 1.32 20.89
C HIS A 92 0.41 1.66 20.29
N ALA A 93 0.74 1.10 19.13
CA ALA A 93 2.02 1.34 18.48
C ALA A 93 2.25 2.82 18.12
N PHE A 94 1.25 3.46 17.56
CA PHE A 94 1.36 4.87 17.17
C PHE A 94 1.32 5.81 18.38
N THR A 95 0.45 5.56 19.36
CA THR A 95 0.39 6.41 20.56
C THR A 95 1.66 6.27 21.42
N THR A 96 2.26 5.07 21.51
CA THR A 96 3.57 4.87 22.16
C THR A 96 4.65 5.65 21.42
N TRP A 97 4.67 5.60 20.10
CA TRP A 97 5.65 6.36 19.32
C TRP A 97 5.48 7.88 19.49
N TYR A 98 4.26 8.42 19.41
CA TYR A 98 4.04 9.84 19.64
C TYR A 98 4.41 10.27 21.06
N ALA A 99 4.10 9.43 22.06
CA ALA A 99 4.42 9.67 23.46
C ALA A 99 5.92 9.57 23.79
N SER A 100 6.75 8.98 22.92
CA SER A 100 8.22 8.97 23.11
C SER A 100 8.82 10.37 23.07
N VAL A 101 8.08 11.34 22.49
CA VAL A 101 8.41 12.78 22.57
C VAL A 101 7.57 13.41 23.67
N PRO A 102 8.16 13.85 24.82
CA PRO A 102 7.38 14.30 25.97
C PRO A 102 6.37 15.41 25.69
N ALA A 103 6.69 16.33 24.79
CA ALA A 103 5.78 17.41 24.39
C ALA A 103 4.57 16.92 23.57
N LEU A 104 4.68 15.78 22.90
CA LEU A 104 3.59 15.17 22.12
C LEU A 104 2.80 14.14 22.93
N ALA A 105 3.30 13.67 24.08
CA ALA A 105 2.64 12.65 24.90
C ALA A 105 1.19 13.01 25.27
N PRO A 106 0.85 14.24 25.69
CA PRO A 106 -0.56 14.63 25.96
C PRO A 106 -1.45 14.63 24.70
N HIS A 107 -0.85 14.65 23.52
CA HIS A 107 -1.51 14.78 22.23
C HIS A 107 -1.48 13.48 21.41
N ALA A 108 -0.91 12.39 21.95
CA ALA A 108 -0.70 11.13 21.23
C ALA A 108 -1.99 10.56 20.64
N ASP A 109 -3.09 10.59 21.39
CA ASP A 109 -4.40 10.13 20.92
C ASP A 109 -4.95 11.02 19.79
N ALA A 110 -4.84 12.34 19.92
CA ALA A 110 -5.30 13.28 18.89
C ALA A 110 -4.51 13.10 17.59
N LEU A 111 -3.18 12.92 17.67
CA LEU A 111 -2.32 12.60 16.51
C LEU A 111 -2.70 11.27 15.87
N TYR A 112 -3.06 10.26 16.67
CA TYR A 112 -3.56 8.99 16.16
C TYR A 112 -4.91 9.14 15.47
N ASP A 113 -5.84 9.87 16.04
CA ASP A 113 -7.18 10.05 15.45
C ASP A 113 -7.13 10.79 14.10
N GLN A 114 -6.10 11.64 13.88
CA GLN A 114 -5.85 12.22 12.56
C GLN A 114 -5.54 11.17 11.48
N LEU A 115 -4.88 10.04 11.82
CA LEU A 115 -4.65 8.95 10.87
C LEU A 115 -5.96 8.37 10.34
N ARG A 116 -7.00 8.40 11.16
CA ARG A 116 -8.33 7.85 10.83
C ARG A 116 -9.24 8.88 10.15
N THR A 117 -8.79 10.10 10.04
CA THR A 117 -9.58 11.20 9.52
C THR A 117 -9.39 11.36 8.01
N PRO A 118 -10.44 11.21 7.18
CA PRO A 118 -10.33 11.14 5.72
C PRO A 118 -9.60 12.32 5.08
N HIS A 119 -9.84 13.56 5.52
CA HIS A 119 -9.25 14.76 4.91
C HIS A 119 -7.73 14.89 5.13
N HIS A 120 -7.14 14.09 6.01
CA HIS A 120 -5.68 14.05 6.17
C HIS A 120 -4.98 13.15 5.12
N TRP A 121 -5.74 12.37 4.36
CA TRP A 121 -5.23 11.54 3.28
C TRP A 121 -5.48 12.22 1.95
N MET A 122 -4.46 12.31 1.13
CA MET A 122 -4.54 12.94 -0.20
C MET A 122 -4.25 11.91 -1.28
N PRO A 123 -5.14 11.75 -2.27
CA PRO A 123 -4.86 10.93 -3.43
C PRO A 123 -3.64 11.45 -4.20
N TYR A 124 -2.86 10.54 -4.77
CA TYR A 124 -1.90 10.94 -5.78
C TYR A 124 -2.61 11.43 -7.04
N ALA A 125 -1.95 12.29 -7.81
CA ALA A 125 -2.57 12.97 -8.95
C ALA A 125 -3.11 12.04 -10.05
N ASP A 126 -2.60 10.82 -10.13
CA ASP A 126 -3.00 9.80 -11.12
C ASP A 126 -3.89 8.69 -10.54
N THR A 127 -4.27 8.75 -9.26
CA THR A 127 -5.09 7.73 -8.61
C THR A 127 -6.47 7.62 -9.24
N GLU A 128 -7.24 8.72 -9.29
CA GLU A 128 -8.60 8.75 -9.82
C GLU A 128 -8.64 8.29 -11.29
N GLU A 129 -7.74 8.84 -12.12
CA GLU A 129 -7.66 8.48 -13.54
C GLU A 129 -7.38 6.97 -13.70
N THR A 130 -6.42 6.44 -12.92
CA THR A 130 -6.03 5.04 -13.04
C THR A 130 -7.15 4.10 -12.61
N LEU A 131 -7.76 4.34 -11.44
CA LEU A 131 -8.86 3.51 -10.95
C LEU A 131 -10.06 3.57 -11.91
N GLY A 132 -10.42 4.77 -12.39
CA GLY A 132 -11.53 4.96 -13.34
C GLY A 132 -11.28 4.23 -14.66
N ARG A 133 -10.07 4.27 -15.20
CA ARG A 133 -9.72 3.56 -16.45
C ARG A 133 -9.73 2.05 -16.29
N LEU A 134 -9.17 1.53 -15.19
CA LEU A 134 -9.21 0.10 -14.88
C LEU A 134 -10.66 -0.39 -14.77
N ALA A 135 -11.51 0.32 -14.04
CA ALA A 135 -12.93 0.00 -13.89
C ALA A 135 -13.66 0.03 -15.25
N HIS A 136 -13.40 1.05 -16.09
CA HIS A 136 -13.97 1.16 -17.45
C HIS A 136 -13.53 0.00 -18.36
N GLU A 137 -12.31 -0.49 -18.21
CA GLU A 137 -11.78 -1.65 -18.93
C GLU A 137 -12.26 -3.00 -18.35
N GLY A 138 -13.15 -2.99 -17.35
CA GLY A 138 -13.70 -4.18 -16.73
C GLY A 138 -12.70 -4.94 -15.86
N VAL A 139 -11.69 -4.26 -15.31
CA VAL A 139 -10.75 -4.83 -14.34
C VAL A 139 -11.36 -4.69 -12.96
N ALA A 140 -11.44 -5.78 -12.21
CA ALA A 140 -11.88 -5.75 -10.81
C ALA A 140 -10.79 -5.12 -9.93
N ILE A 141 -11.19 -4.23 -9.02
CA ILE A 141 -10.25 -3.49 -8.17
C ILE A 141 -10.50 -3.82 -6.70
N GLY A 142 -9.44 -4.20 -5.99
CA GLY A 142 -9.46 -4.39 -4.54
C GLY A 142 -8.38 -3.56 -3.86
N VAL A 143 -8.57 -3.32 -2.56
CA VAL A 143 -7.57 -2.70 -1.68
C VAL A 143 -7.20 -3.68 -0.59
N VAL A 144 -5.90 -3.97 -0.44
CA VAL A 144 -5.33 -4.82 0.61
C VAL A 144 -4.33 -3.98 1.41
N SER A 145 -4.67 -3.68 2.65
CA SER A 145 -3.87 -2.76 3.46
C SER A 145 -3.58 -3.28 4.86
N ASP A 146 -2.34 -3.10 5.27
CA ASP A 146 -1.93 -3.26 6.67
C ASP A 146 -2.31 -1.98 7.41
N ILE A 147 -3.39 -2.07 8.22
CA ILE A 147 -4.01 -0.90 8.84
C ILE A 147 -4.87 -1.30 10.03
N GLY A 148 -5.18 -0.34 10.91
CA GLY A 148 -5.97 -0.55 12.13
C GLY A 148 -7.41 -0.01 12.08
N TRP A 149 -7.92 0.38 10.89
CA TRP A 149 -9.29 0.92 10.72
C TRP A 149 -9.84 0.69 9.31
N GLN A 150 -11.14 0.98 9.12
CA GLN A 150 -11.84 0.86 7.84
C GLN A 150 -11.45 1.98 6.86
N LEU A 151 -11.07 1.63 5.64
CA LEU A 151 -10.69 2.57 4.58
C LEU A 151 -11.84 3.12 3.72
N PRO A 152 -12.98 2.44 3.54
CA PRO A 152 -14.07 2.94 2.68
C PRO A 152 -14.47 4.40 2.96
N PRO A 153 -14.56 4.90 4.22
CA PRO A 153 -14.87 6.31 4.46
C PRO A 153 -13.82 7.29 3.89
N THR A 154 -12.55 6.92 3.91
CA THR A 154 -11.47 7.74 3.33
C THR A 154 -11.58 7.79 1.80
N PHE A 155 -11.87 6.66 1.17
CA PHE A 155 -12.08 6.62 -0.28
C PHE A 155 -13.35 7.35 -0.70
N ALA A 156 -14.45 7.21 0.04
CA ALA A 156 -15.71 7.92 -0.21
C ALA A 156 -15.55 9.45 -0.12
N HIS A 157 -14.73 9.93 0.84
CA HIS A 157 -14.41 11.36 0.96
C HIS A 157 -13.83 11.94 -0.34
N HIS A 158 -13.10 11.14 -1.10
CA HIS A 158 -12.49 11.51 -2.37
C HIS A 158 -13.26 11.00 -3.60
N GLY A 159 -14.41 10.33 -3.39
CA GLY A 159 -15.22 9.73 -4.46
C GLY A 159 -14.55 8.54 -5.16
N LEU A 160 -13.54 7.92 -4.54
CA LEU A 160 -12.77 6.81 -5.10
C LEU A 160 -13.40 5.43 -4.81
N ASP A 161 -14.25 5.34 -3.81
CA ASP A 161 -14.90 4.10 -3.34
C ASP A 161 -15.73 3.43 -4.44
N ARG A 162 -16.33 4.21 -5.36
CA ARG A 162 -17.09 3.71 -6.50
C ARG A 162 -16.30 2.80 -7.45
N HIS A 163 -14.97 2.86 -7.41
CA HIS A 163 -14.10 2.04 -8.25
C HIS A 163 -13.64 0.75 -7.57
N VAL A 164 -13.80 0.63 -6.24
CA VAL A 164 -13.25 -0.47 -5.45
C VAL A 164 -14.32 -1.49 -5.12
N SER A 165 -14.11 -2.72 -5.56
CA SER A 165 -15.07 -3.83 -5.39
C SER A 165 -14.77 -4.70 -4.17
N ALA A 166 -13.56 -4.65 -3.61
CA ALA A 166 -13.17 -5.45 -2.46
C ALA A 166 -12.21 -4.72 -1.53
N TRP A 167 -12.40 -4.95 -0.24
CA TRP A 167 -11.58 -4.41 0.84
C TRP A 167 -11.09 -5.55 1.72
N VAL A 168 -9.78 -5.56 2.01
CA VAL A 168 -9.13 -6.47 2.95
C VAL A 168 -8.21 -5.63 3.84
N HIS A 169 -8.54 -5.58 5.13
CA HIS A 169 -7.77 -4.85 6.13
C HIS A 169 -7.14 -5.85 7.10
N SER A 170 -5.85 -5.76 7.32
CA SER A 170 -5.07 -6.70 8.14
C SER A 170 -5.67 -6.91 9.53
N TYR A 171 -6.10 -5.82 10.20
CA TYR A 171 -6.62 -5.86 11.56
C TYR A 171 -7.91 -6.70 11.71
N GLU A 172 -8.67 -6.93 10.64
CA GLU A 172 -9.88 -7.75 10.64
C GLU A 172 -9.55 -9.24 10.62
N HIS A 173 -8.34 -9.60 10.21
CA HIS A 173 -7.90 -10.98 9.98
C HIS A 173 -6.80 -11.43 10.94
N GLY A 174 -6.29 -10.54 11.79
CA GLY A 174 -5.27 -10.86 12.78
C GLY A 174 -3.89 -11.16 12.19
N THR A 175 -3.65 -10.76 10.94
CA THR A 175 -2.38 -10.96 10.24
C THR A 175 -2.08 -9.76 9.33
N GLU A 176 -0.85 -9.66 8.83
CA GLU A 176 -0.40 -8.58 7.94
C GLU A 176 0.32 -9.14 6.72
N LYS A 177 0.42 -8.35 5.65
CA LYS A 177 1.23 -8.70 4.48
C LYS A 177 2.68 -8.97 4.92
N PRO A 178 3.36 -9.95 4.38
CA PRO A 178 3.04 -10.73 3.19
C PRO A 178 2.30 -12.05 3.45
N ASP A 179 1.52 -12.19 4.52
CA ASP A 179 0.76 -13.43 4.75
C ASP A 179 -0.17 -13.69 3.56
N PRO A 180 -0.09 -14.87 2.90
CA PRO A 180 -0.88 -15.20 1.73
C PRO A 180 -2.39 -15.14 1.98
N LEU A 181 -2.85 -15.31 3.22
CA LEU A 181 -4.26 -15.24 3.58
C LEU A 181 -4.92 -13.94 3.09
N LEU A 182 -4.25 -12.80 3.24
CA LEU A 182 -4.83 -11.51 2.84
C LEU A 182 -5.02 -11.41 1.32
N PHE A 183 -4.08 -11.93 0.56
CA PHE A 183 -4.15 -11.96 -0.90
C PHE A 183 -5.21 -12.95 -1.39
N ASP A 184 -5.29 -14.13 -0.79
CA ASP A 184 -6.31 -15.15 -1.11
C ASP A 184 -7.73 -14.63 -0.83
N LEU A 185 -7.94 -13.97 0.31
CA LEU A 185 -9.20 -13.33 0.64
C LEU A 185 -9.59 -12.27 -0.39
N ALA A 186 -8.63 -11.45 -0.82
CA ALA A 186 -8.89 -10.41 -1.81
C ALA A 186 -9.21 -11.01 -3.19
N CYS A 187 -8.46 -12.01 -3.64
CA CYS A 187 -8.74 -12.75 -4.87
C CYS A 187 -10.13 -13.39 -4.82
N GLY A 188 -10.48 -14.03 -3.71
CA GLY A 188 -11.80 -14.62 -3.51
C GLY A 188 -12.94 -13.61 -3.59
N LYS A 189 -12.80 -12.44 -2.94
CA LYS A 189 -13.78 -11.35 -2.99
C LYS A 189 -13.95 -10.79 -4.41
N LEU A 190 -12.89 -10.77 -5.22
CA LEU A 190 -12.93 -10.31 -6.60
C LEU A 190 -13.29 -11.41 -7.62
N CYS A 191 -13.47 -12.65 -7.18
CA CYS A 191 -13.70 -13.82 -8.04
C CYS A 191 -12.60 -13.95 -9.13
N ALA A 192 -11.35 -13.64 -8.80
CA ALA A 192 -10.19 -13.69 -9.69
C ALA A 192 -9.17 -14.70 -9.21
N ALA A 193 -8.56 -15.45 -10.14
CA ALA A 193 -7.47 -16.36 -9.81
C ALA A 193 -6.18 -15.57 -9.45
N PRO A 194 -5.32 -16.06 -8.55
CA PRO A 194 -4.05 -15.39 -8.23
C PRO A 194 -3.23 -15.03 -9.48
N GLN A 195 -3.14 -15.95 -10.46
CA GLN A 195 -2.39 -15.75 -11.70
C GLN A 195 -2.98 -14.69 -12.64
N GLU A 196 -4.25 -14.33 -12.44
CA GLU A 196 -4.97 -13.26 -13.15
C GLU A 196 -5.00 -11.95 -12.36
N THR A 197 -4.33 -11.90 -11.20
CA THR A 197 -4.33 -10.77 -10.28
C THR A 197 -2.95 -10.13 -10.20
N LEU A 198 -2.93 -8.79 -10.25
CA LEU A 198 -1.74 -7.98 -10.04
C LEU A 198 -1.84 -7.27 -8.69
N MET A 199 -0.87 -7.46 -7.81
CA MET A 199 -0.68 -6.62 -6.61
C MET A 199 0.20 -5.43 -6.94
N VAL A 200 -0.24 -4.25 -6.56
CA VAL A 200 0.47 -2.96 -6.73
C VAL A 200 0.64 -2.33 -5.35
N GLY A 201 1.88 -2.06 -4.97
CA GLY A 201 2.19 -1.42 -3.70
C GLY A 201 3.58 -0.78 -3.71
N ASP A 202 4.04 -0.24 -2.61
CA ASP A 202 5.33 0.44 -2.50
C ASP A 202 6.33 -0.27 -1.57
N ASN A 203 5.89 -1.32 -0.89
CA ASN A 203 6.74 -2.10 0.00
C ASN A 203 7.18 -3.41 -0.67
N PRO A 204 8.48 -3.56 -1.02
CA PRO A 204 8.97 -4.74 -1.74
C PRO A 204 8.82 -6.04 -0.95
N TYR A 205 8.83 -5.99 0.39
CA TYR A 205 8.63 -7.17 1.24
C TYR A 205 7.14 -7.51 1.40
N LYS A 206 6.32 -6.52 1.79
CA LYS A 206 4.90 -6.73 2.06
C LYS A 206 4.10 -6.96 0.77
N ASP A 207 4.18 -6.03 -0.16
CA ASP A 207 3.40 -6.07 -1.41
C ASP A 207 4.05 -6.98 -2.46
N GLY A 208 5.38 -6.95 -2.54
CA GLY A 208 6.14 -7.88 -3.38
C GLY A 208 5.96 -9.35 -2.97
N GLY A 209 5.68 -9.59 -1.67
CA GLY A 209 5.39 -10.92 -1.12
C GLY A 209 4.14 -11.58 -1.70
N ALA A 210 3.24 -10.84 -2.36
CA ALA A 210 2.10 -11.39 -3.09
C ALA A 210 2.52 -12.41 -4.16
N ALA A 211 3.75 -12.32 -4.67
CA ALA A 211 4.29 -13.33 -5.58
C ALA A 211 4.34 -14.73 -4.94
N GLY A 212 4.55 -14.82 -3.62
CA GLY A 212 4.49 -16.07 -2.85
C GLY A 212 3.10 -16.69 -2.81
N ALA A 213 2.04 -15.90 -2.97
CA ALA A 213 0.66 -16.36 -3.10
C ALA A 213 0.23 -16.59 -4.57
N GLY A 214 1.16 -16.51 -5.52
CA GLY A 214 0.92 -16.77 -6.93
C GLY A 214 0.39 -15.57 -7.73
N LEU A 215 0.34 -14.36 -7.14
CA LEU A 215 0.01 -13.14 -7.83
C LEU A 215 1.22 -12.60 -8.60
N ARG A 216 0.97 -11.71 -9.56
CA ARG A 216 2.01 -10.81 -10.06
C ARG A 216 2.15 -9.64 -9.10
N SER A 217 3.35 -9.10 -8.98
CA SER A 217 3.60 -7.94 -8.12
C SER A 217 4.26 -6.83 -8.93
N TYR A 218 3.79 -5.60 -8.75
CA TYR A 218 4.42 -4.39 -9.24
C TYR A 218 4.71 -3.46 -8.07
N VAL A 219 6.00 -3.29 -7.77
CA VAL A 219 6.44 -2.47 -6.65
C VAL A 219 6.82 -1.09 -7.18
N LEU A 220 6.11 -0.08 -6.69
CA LEU A 220 6.33 1.31 -7.02
C LEU A 220 7.61 1.84 -6.31
N PRO A 221 8.33 2.80 -6.90
CA PRO A 221 9.45 3.43 -6.22
C PRO A 221 9.03 4.08 -4.90
N ALA A 222 9.89 4.04 -3.89
CA ALA A 222 9.65 4.75 -2.63
C ALA A 222 9.77 6.28 -2.80
N GLY A 223 9.20 7.05 -1.85
CA GLY A 223 9.48 8.48 -1.69
C GLY A 223 8.62 9.43 -2.51
N ALA A 224 7.42 9.03 -2.90
CA ALA A 224 6.47 9.96 -3.53
C ALA A 224 5.85 10.94 -2.52
N THR A 225 5.72 12.21 -2.92
CA THR A 225 5.09 13.26 -2.11
C THR A 225 3.58 13.35 -2.37
N PRO A 226 2.77 13.81 -1.39
CA PRO A 226 1.33 14.02 -1.58
C PRO A 226 1.03 14.88 -2.81
N GLY A 227 0.01 14.51 -3.58
CA GLY A 227 -0.45 15.27 -4.76
C GLY A 227 0.43 15.16 -6.01
N CYS A 228 1.61 14.54 -5.97
CA CYS A 228 2.38 14.25 -7.18
C CYS A 228 1.80 13.06 -7.96
N ARG A 229 2.26 12.83 -9.19
CA ARG A 229 1.97 11.58 -9.90
C ARG A 229 2.73 10.43 -9.27
N ARG A 230 2.04 9.32 -9.07
CA ARG A 230 2.63 8.11 -8.46
C ARG A 230 3.28 7.17 -9.48
N GLY A 231 2.94 7.32 -10.76
CA GLY A 231 3.34 6.43 -11.83
C GLY A 231 2.40 5.23 -12.01
N LEU A 232 1.15 5.38 -11.61
CA LEU A 232 0.12 4.33 -11.71
C LEU A 232 -0.30 4.04 -13.16
N ASP A 233 0.03 4.90 -14.11
CA ASP A 233 -0.14 4.66 -15.53
C ASP A 233 0.60 3.41 -16.04
N ALA A 234 1.70 3.02 -15.41
CA ALA A 234 2.38 1.76 -15.67
C ALA A 234 1.46 0.55 -15.43
N VAL A 235 0.56 0.60 -14.44
CA VAL A 235 -0.42 -0.46 -14.17
C VAL A 235 -1.36 -0.67 -15.34
N LEU A 236 -1.82 0.42 -15.97
CA LEU A 236 -2.67 0.36 -17.18
C LEU A 236 -1.94 -0.33 -18.34
N SER A 237 -0.65 -0.06 -18.49
CA SER A 237 0.17 -0.69 -19.53
C SER A 237 0.32 -2.19 -19.25
N LEU A 238 0.65 -2.59 -18.02
CA LEU A 238 0.77 -4.00 -17.62
C LEU A 238 -0.52 -4.79 -17.87
N VAL A 239 -1.69 -4.21 -17.54
CA VAL A 239 -2.99 -4.84 -17.78
C VAL A 239 -3.23 -5.04 -19.28
N ARG A 240 -2.98 -4.05 -20.09
CA ARG A 240 -3.20 -4.12 -21.55
C ARG A 240 -2.27 -5.11 -22.23
N ASP A 241 -1.01 -5.08 -21.86
CA ASP A 241 0.00 -5.97 -22.46
C ASP A 241 -0.30 -7.43 -22.13
N SER A 242 -0.65 -7.74 -20.86
CA SER A 242 -1.07 -9.10 -20.47
C SER A 242 -2.24 -9.63 -21.30
N ARG A 243 -3.19 -8.76 -21.70
CA ARG A 243 -4.34 -9.12 -22.52
C ARG A 243 -4.00 -9.33 -24.00
N ARG A 244 -2.95 -8.65 -24.50
CA ARG A 244 -2.45 -8.82 -25.88
C ARG A 244 -1.70 -10.14 -26.03
N GLU A 245 -0.85 -10.45 -25.05
CA GLU A 245 -0.06 -11.70 -25.01
C GLU A 245 -0.93 -12.95 -24.91
N SER A 246 -2.09 -12.84 -24.21
CA SER A 246 -3.03 -13.97 -24.04
C SER A 246 -3.94 -14.22 -25.26
N ARG A 247 -3.82 -13.44 -26.35
CA ARG A 247 -4.58 -13.70 -27.57
C ARG A 247 -3.85 -14.73 -28.42
N PRO A 248 -4.51 -15.87 -28.80
CA PRO A 248 -3.87 -16.83 -29.67
C PRO A 248 -3.45 -16.16 -30.98
N SER A 249 -2.21 -16.40 -31.41
CA SER A 249 -1.73 -16.02 -32.73
C SER A 249 -2.67 -16.64 -33.78
N ARG A 250 -3.30 -15.82 -34.58
CA ARG A 250 -4.16 -16.27 -35.66
C ARG A 250 -3.30 -16.86 -36.79
#